data_c32ea0bb719a7e27617f4576e1848de3
#
_entry.id   c32ea0bb719a7e27617f4576e1848de3
#
_cell.length_a   1.000
_cell.length_b   1.000
_cell.length_c   1.000
_cell.angle_alpha   90.00
_cell.angle_beta   90.00
_cell.angle_gamma   90.00
#
_symmetry.space_group_name_H-M   'P 1'
#
loop_
_entity.id
_entity.type
_entity.pdbx_description
1 polymer ?
#
loop_
_entity_poly.entity_id
_entity_poly.type
_entity_poly.pdbx_seq_one_letter_code
_entity_poly.pdbx_strand_id
1 'polypeptide(L)'
;MPIFFGLVFASIGVAMMKQLLEILQRYRFLDRAIFFLRIFVGVLISLHIIDKLQTYNFVLTGYPALLFKSSWATFVIFTFLEALFAVMIVLGYGTRFAAFIMSLGMFVEMFIIYPSLGWLGVERQILYIGIYVTLVIAGSGRFGLEEHLNRKRRGLHSIKLE
;
A
#
# COMPACT_ATOMS: atom_id res chain seq x y z
N MET A 1 45.84 -34.94 4.38
CA MET A 1 45.06 -33.95 5.16
C MET A 1 44.58 -32.71 4.38
N PRO A 2 45.22 -32.13 3.37
CA PRO A 2 44.71 -30.92 2.71
C PRO A 2 43.41 -31.10 1.88
N ILE A 3 43.18 -32.28 1.33
CA ILE A 3 42.01 -32.55 0.47
C ILE A 3 40.70 -32.56 1.26
N PHE A 4 40.73 -33.05 2.49
CA PHE A 4 39.54 -33.07 3.37
C PHE A 4 39.08 -31.67 3.78
N PHE A 5 40.03 -30.77 4.06
CA PHE A 5 39.73 -29.35 4.36
C PHE A 5 39.12 -28.63 3.15
N GLY A 6 39.63 -28.88 1.94
CA GLY A 6 39.07 -28.29 0.73
C GLY A 6 37.61 -28.71 0.45
N LEU A 7 37.29 -29.99 0.68
CA LEU A 7 35.91 -30.49 0.52
C LEU A 7 34.94 -29.91 1.57
N VAL A 8 35.38 -29.74 2.80
CA VAL A 8 34.57 -29.11 3.87
C VAL A 8 34.28 -27.63 3.57
N PHE A 9 35.29 -26.87 3.13
CA PHE A 9 35.10 -25.47 2.73
C PHE A 9 34.18 -25.32 1.51
N ALA A 10 34.33 -26.22 0.51
CA ALA A 10 33.45 -26.25 -0.66
C ALA A 10 31.99 -26.57 -0.29
N SER A 11 31.74 -27.50 0.64
CA SER A 11 30.39 -27.85 1.09
C SER A 11 29.74 -26.73 1.87
N ILE A 12 30.47 -26.01 2.74
CA ILE A 12 29.99 -24.85 3.46
C ILE A 12 29.66 -23.71 2.48
N GLY A 13 30.51 -23.46 1.51
CA GLY A 13 30.25 -22.43 0.48
C GLY A 13 29.00 -22.71 -0.35
N VAL A 14 28.77 -23.96 -0.75
CA VAL A 14 27.57 -24.38 -1.49
C VAL A 14 26.32 -24.27 -0.62
N ALA A 15 26.38 -24.64 0.68
CA ALA A 15 25.26 -24.52 1.60
C ALA A 15 24.90 -23.04 1.82
N MET A 16 25.87 -22.17 2.02
CA MET A 16 25.69 -20.74 2.18
C MET A 16 25.12 -20.08 0.91
N MET A 17 25.59 -20.50 -0.26
CA MET A 17 25.04 -20.04 -1.56
C MET A 17 23.57 -20.44 -1.73
N LYS A 18 23.20 -21.67 -1.36
CA LYS A 18 21.79 -22.13 -1.40
C LYS A 18 20.91 -21.30 -0.48
N GLN A 19 21.33 -21.06 0.75
CA GLN A 19 20.58 -20.20 1.69
C GLN A 19 20.42 -18.78 1.17
N LEU A 20 21.45 -18.18 0.59
CA LEU A 20 21.38 -16.86 -0.05
C LEU A 20 20.38 -16.84 -1.21
N LEU A 21 20.39 -17.86 -2.07
CA LEU A 21 19.46 -17.99 -3.19
C LEU A 21 18.01 -18.14 -2.72
N GLU A 22 17.75 -18.93 -1.68
CA GLU A 22 16.41 -19.09 -1.08
C GLU A 22 15.90 -17.78 -0.49
N ILE A 23 16.76 -17.03 0.23
CA ILE A 23 16.44 -15.71 0.77
C ILE A 23 16.11 -14.74 -0.36
N LEU A 24 16.93 -14.67 -1.42
CA LEU A 24 16.71 -13.80 -2.57
C LEU A 24 15.42 -14.13 -3.32
N GLN A 25 15.10 -15.42 -3.48
CA GLN A 25 13.84 -15.86 -4.10
C GLN A 25 12.64 -15.44 -3.25
N ARG A 26 12.72 -15.60 -1.93
CA ARG A 26 11.68 -15.21 -0.99
C ARG A 26 11.37 -13.70 -1.07
N TYR A 27 12.39 -12.84 -1.13
CA TYR A 27 12.20 -11.40 -1.32
C TYR A 27 11.54 -11.06 -2.66
N ARG A 28 11.86 -11.76 -3.74
CA ARG A 28 11.22 -11.55 -5.05
C ARG A 28 9.75 -11.92 -5.06
N PHE A 29 9.33 -12.94 -4.32
CA PHE A 29 7.91 -13.29 -4.15
C PHE A 29 7.15 -12.22 -3.36
N LEU A 30 7.74 -11.73 -2.27
CA LEU A 30 7.14 -10.64 -1.47
C LEU A 30 6.93 -9.37 -2.30
N ASP A 31 7.91 -8.97 -3.09
CA ASP A 31 7.79 -7.79 -3.95
C ASP A 31 6.64 -7.93 -4.97
N ARG A 32 6.45 -9.12 -5.55
CA ARG A 32 5.33 -9.40 -6.46
C ARG A 32 3.99 -9.39 -5.73
N ALA A 33 3.93 -9.96 -4.53
CA ALA A 33 2.72 -9.95 -3.71
C ALA A 33 2.31 -8.52 -3.32
N ILE A 34 3.28 -7.68 -2.93
CA ILE A 34 3.03 -6.25 -2.63
C ILE A 34 2.54 -5.51 -3.87
N PHE A 35 3.15 -5.74 -5.04
CA PHE A 35 2.71 -5.14 -6.29
C PHE A 35 1.26 -5.53 -6.62
N PHE A 36 0.94 -6.83 -6.54
CA PHE A 36 -0.42 -7.32 -6.75
C PHE A 36 -1.41 -6.70 -5.75
N LEU A 37 -1.05 -6.64 -4.45
CA LEU A 37 -1.89 -6.06 -3.42
C LEU A 37 -2.20 -4.58 -3.68
N ARG A 38 -1.23 -3.81 -4.18
CA ARG A 38 -1.41 -2.41 -4.55
C ARG A 38 -2.39 -2.23 -5.71
N ILE A 39 -2.25 -3.02 -6.77
CA ILE A 39 -3.18 -2.99 -7.91
C ILE A 39 -4.58 -3.43 -7.44
N PHE A 40 -4.65 -4.52 -6.69
CA PHE A 40 -5.91 -5.06 -6.19
C PHE A 40 -6.68 -4.05 -5.33
N VAL A 41 -6.01 -3.42 -4.34
CA VAL A 41 -6.66 -2.40 -3.50
C VAL A 41 -7.01 -1.15 -4.31
N GLY A 42 -6.20 -0.78 -5.30
CA GLY A 42 -6.52 0.33 -6.20
C GLY A 42 -7.80 0.10 -7.01
N VAL A 43 -8.02 -1.12 -7.50
CA VAL A 43 -9.27 -1.50 -8.17
C VAL A 43 -10.44 -1.45 -7.19
N LEU A 44 -10.28 -2.04 -6.00
CA LEU A 44 -11.35 -2.07 -4.99
C LEU A 44 -11.78 -0.65 -4.56
N ILE A 45 -10.82 0.25 -4.31
CA ILE A 45 -11.15 1.62 -3.90
C ILE A 45 -11.77 2.41 -5.05
N SER A 46 -11.38 2.14 -6.30
CA SER A 46 -12.03 2.74 -7.47
C SER A 46 -13.49 2.33 -7.57
N LEU A 47 -13.81 1.06 -7.34
CA LEU A 47 -15.20 0.58 -7.28
C LEU A 47 -15.97 1.21 -6.11
N HIS A 48 -15.34 1.34 -4.95
CA HIS A 48 -15.92 2.02 -3.79
C HIS A 48 -16.26 3.49 -4.09
N ILE A 49 -15.37 4.22 -4.75
CA ILE A 49 -15.60 5.61 -5.15
C ILE A 49 -16.74 5.71 -6.17
N ILE A 50 -16.80 4.80 -7.14
CA ILE A 50 -17.88 4.75 -8.14
C ILE A 50 -19.23 4.52 -7.44
N ASP A 51 -19.32 3.54 -6.53
CA ASP A 51 -20.53 3.26 -5.75
C ASP A 51 -20.96 4.49 -4.93
N LYS A 52 -20.01 5.13 -4.24
CA LYS A 52 -20.22 6.37 -3.49
C LYS A 52 -20.75 7.53 -4.35
N LEU A 53 -20.29 7.65 -5.60
CA LEU A 53 -20.75 8.67 -6.54
C LEU A 53 -22.12 8.34 -7.13
N GLN A 54 -22.42 7.06 -7.40
CA GLN A 54 -23.73 6.63 -7.90
C GLN A 54 -24.85 6.82 -6.86
N THR A 55 -24.51 6.62 -5.58
CA THR A 55 -25.44 6.78 -4.46
C THR A 55 -25.35 8.16 -3.81
N TYR A 56 -24.78 9.15 -4.50
CA TYR A 56 -24.47 10.49 -4.00
C TYR A 56 -25.61 11.16 -3.21
N ASN A 57 -26.84 11.21 -3.76
CA ASN A 57 -27.97 11.85 -3.12
C ASN A 57 -28.33 11.18 -1.78
N PHE A 58 -28.26 9.87 -1.69
CA PHE A 58 -28.53 9.10 -0.49
C PHE A 58 -27.41 9.29 0.54
N VAL A 59 -26.15 9.19 0.09
CA VAL A 59 -24.97 9.34 0.96
C VAL A 59 -24.92 10.74 1.56
N LEU A 60 -25.21 11.79 0.78
CA LEU A 60 -25.15 13.18 1.23
C LEU A 60 -26.12 13.50 2.36
N THR A 61 -27.30 12.86 2.40
CA THR A 61 -28.29 13.09 3.46
C THR A 61 -27.81 12.69 4.85
N GLY A 62 -26.95 11.66 4.94
CA GLY A 62 -26.35 11.17 6.18
C GLY A 62 -24.93 11.66 6.43
N TYR A 63 -24.33 12.40 5.49
CA TYR A 63 -22.92 12.80 5.58
C TYR A 63 -22.71 13.95 6.59
N PRO A 64 -21.81 13.78 7.57
CA PRO A 64 -21.59 14.81 8.57
C PRO A 64 -20.91 16.05 7.97
N ALA A 65 -21.30 17.23 8.43
CA ALA A 65 -20.74 18.52 8.02
C ALA A 65 -19.44 18.82 8.80
N LEU A 66 -18.37 18.03 8.60
CA LEU A 66 -17.10 18.16 9.31
C LEU A 66 -16.28 19.34 8.80
N LEU A 67 -16.27 19.57 7.49
CA LEU A 67 -15.49 20.63 6.84
C LEU A 67 -16.41 21.77 6.42
N PHE A 68 -16.03 22.99 6.75
CA PHE A 68 -16.75 24.22 6.39
C PHE A 68 -18.24 24.20 6.76
N LYS A 69 -18.65 23.40 7.77
CA LYS A 69 -20.06 23.21 8.15
C LYS A 69 -20.96 22.78 6.97
N SER A 70 -20.39 22.08 6.00
CA SER A 70 -21.07 21.64 4.79
C SER A 70 -20.84 20.15 4.56
N SER A 71 -21.92 19.36 4.47
CA SER A 71 -21.87 17.93 4.12
C SER A 71 -21.32 17.72 2.71
N TRP A 72 -21.70 18.59 1.77
CA TRP A 72 -21.23 18.56 0.40
C TRP A 72 -19.70 18.76 0.32
N ALA A 73 -19.18 19.80 0.99
CA ALA A 73 -17.74 20.06 0.98
C ALA A 73 -16.94 18.91 1.61
N THR A 74 -17.45 18.37 2.71
CA THR A 74 -16.83 17.22 3.38
C THR A 74 -16.79 16.02 2.43
N PHE A 75 -17.90 15.67 1.79
CA PHE A 75 -18.00 14.56 0.84
C PHE A 75 -17.01 14.71 -0.33
N VAL A 76 -16.99 15.88 -0.99
CA VAL A 76 -16.14 16.13 -2.16
C VAL A 76 -14.67 16.03 -1.79
N ILE A 77 -14.25 16.66 -0.69
CA ILE A 77 -12.85 16.68 -0.26
C ILE A 77 -12.39 15.26 0.12
N PHE A 78 -13.18 14.51 0.90
CA PHE A 78 -12.83 13.13 1.27
C PHE A 78 -12.73 12.23 0.05
N THR A 79 -13.70 12.27 -0.85
CA THR A 79 -13.70 11.46 -2.09
C THR A 79 -12.52 11.81 -3.00
N PHE A 80 -12.17 13.10 -3.10
CA PHE A 80 -10.99 13.54 -3.86
C PHE A 80 -9.69 13.02 -3.25
N LEU A 81 -9.54 13.11 -1.92
CA LEU A 81 -8.37 12.59 -1.21
C LEU A 81 -8.25 11.07 -1.36
N GLU A 82 -9.37 10.33 -1.26
CA GLU A 82 -9.40 8.89 -1.51
C GLU A 82 -8.87 8.56 -2.91
N ALA A 83 -9.37 9.25 -3.94
CA ALA A 83 -8.93 9.05 -5.32
C ALA A 83 -7.43 9.37 -5.50
N LEU A 84 -6.96 10.48 -4.93
CA LEU A 84 -5.56 10.89 -5.00
C LEU A 84 -4.63 9.86 -4.37
N PHE A 85 -4.92 9.44 -3.13
CA PHE A 85 -4.10 8.48 -2.42
C PHE A 85 -4.19 7.06 -3.02
N ALA A 86 -5.34 6.67 -3.59
CA ALA A 86 -5.47 5.43 -4.35
C ALA A 86 -4.50 5.40 -5.53
N VAL A 87 -4.43 6.48 -6.31
CA VAL A 87 -3.47 6.61 -7.43
C VAL A 87 -2.03 6.53 -6.92
N MET A 88 -1.70 7.22 -5.82
CA MET A 88 -0.36 7.15 -5.21
C MET A 88 0.02 5.72 -4.80
N ILE A 89 -0.89 4.95 -4.20
CA ILE A 89 -0.68 3.56 -3.83
C ILE A 89 -0.44 2.70 -5.07
N VAL A 90 -1.26 2.82 -6.10
CA VAL A 90 -1.13 2.05 -7.36
C VAL A 90 0.21 2.32 -8.01
N LEU A 91 0.60 3.59 -8.15
CA LEU A 91 1.90 3.99 -8.73
C LEU A 91 3.08 3.60 -7.84
N GLY A 92 2.87 3.43 -6.53
CA GLY A 92 3.92 3.14 -5.58
C GLY A 92 4.82 4.34 -5.27
N TYR A 93 4.21 5.51 -5.23
CA TYR A 93 4.86 6.75 -4.83
C TYR A 93 4.35 7.15 -3.45
N GLY A 94 5.27 7.27 -2.46
CA GLY A 94 4.88 7.58 -1.08
C GLY A 94 3.88 6.58 -0.49
N THR A 95 3.94 5.30 -0.85
CA THR A 95 2.93 4.27 -0.52
C THR A 95 2.64 4.19 0.96
N ARG A 96 3.66 4.29 1.82
CA ARG A 96 3.50 4.22 3.28
C ARG A 96 2.64 5.37 3.81
N PHE A 97 2.93 6.59 3.34
CA PHE A 97 2.19 7.79 3.72
C PHE A 97 0.75 7.72 3.21
N ALA A 98 0.56 7.41 1.93
CA ALA A 98 -0.77 7.29 1.32
C ALA A 98 -1.61 6.22 2.02
N ALA A 99 -1.06 5.03 2.27
CA ALA A 99 -1.75 3.95 2.97
C ALA A 99 -2.09 4.31 4.43
N PHE A 100 -1.22 5.04 5.12
CA PHE A 100 -1.50 5.53 6.48
C PHE A 100 -2.71 6.48 6.49
N ILE A 101 -2.73 7.47 5.60
CA ILE A 101 -3.85 8.42 5.49
C ILE A 101 -5.15 7.70 5.09
N MET A 102 -5.08 6.75 4.15
CA MET A 102 -6.25 5.93 3.75
C MET A 102 -6.77 5.08 4.90
N SER A 103 -5.89 4.52 5.73
CA SER A 103 -6.30 3.79 6.95
C SER A 103 -7.06 4.70 7.91
N LEU A 104 -6.58 5.93 8.15
CA LEU A 104 -7.28 6.91 8.97
C LEU A 104 -8.63 7.31 8.36
N GLY A 105 -8.70 7.49 7.04
CA GLY A 105 -9.94 7.78 6.32
C GLY A 105 -11.00 6.70 6.55
N MET A 106 -10.63 5.42 6.45
CA MET A 106 -11.54 4.29 6.73
C MET A 106 -12.00 4.25 8.19
N PHE A 107 -11.13 4.65 9.15
CA PHE A 107 -11.56 4.83 10.55
C PHE A 107 -12.61 5.92 10.70
N VAL A 108 -12.41 7.07 10.06
CA VAL A 108 -13.37 8.17 10.07
C VAL A 108 -14.70 7.73 9.45
N GLU A 109 -14.67 7.02 8.33
CA GLU A 109 -15.89 6.47 7.72
C GLU A 109 -16.62 5.51 8.66
N MET A 110 -15.91 4.61 9.31
CA MET A 110 -16.47 3.59 10.18
C MET A 110 -17.19 4.21 11.41
N PHE A 111 -16.56 5.17 12.07
CA PHE A 111 -17.03 5.69 13.36
C PHE A 111 -17.86 6.97 13.24
N ILE A 112 -17.62 7.78 12.23
CA ILE A 112 -18.20 9.12 12.13
C ILE A 112 -19.24 9.21 11.02
N ILE A 113 -18.98 8.61 9.86
CA ILE A 113 -19.85 8.73 8.69
C ILE A 113 -20.96 7.67 8.72
N TYR A 114 -20.63 6.45 9.08
CA TYR A 114 -21.57 5.33 9.04
C TYR A 114 -21.74 4.58 10.39
N PRO A 115 -22.00 5.27 11.50
CA PRO A 115 -22.14 4.59 12.80
C PRO A 115 -23.37 3.67 12.88
N SER A 116 -24.35 3.82 11.99
CA SER A 116 -25.61 3.08 11.97
C SER A 116 -25.61 1.83 11.08
N LEU A 117 -24.53 1.56 10.31
CA LEU A 117 -24.50 0.46 9.33
C LEU A 117 -24.49 -0.95 9.93
N GLY A 118 -24.38 -1.09 11.25
CA GLY A 118 -24.28 -2.38 11.91
C GLY A 118 -22.99 -3.14 11.52
N TRP A 119 -22.88 -4.39 11.99
CA TRP A 119 -21.69 -5.20 11.84
C TRP A 119 -21.28 -5.46 10.37
N LEU A 120 -22.25 -5.75 9.50
CA LEU A 120 -22.01 -6.02 8.07
C LEU A 120 -21.46 -4.78 7.31
N GLY A 121 -21.84 -3.58 7.73
CA GLY A 121 -21.31 -2.37 7.12
C GLY A 121 -19.86 -2.07 7.52
N VAL A 122 -19.47 -2.45 8.73
CA VAL A 122 -18.14 -2.21 9.30
C VAL A 122 -17.09 -3.20 8.77
N GLU A 123 -17.50 -4.41 8.36
CA GLU A 123 -16.60 -5.46 7.85
C GLU A 123 -15.73 -4.97 6.69
N ARG A 124 -16.32 -4.26 5.74
CA ARG A 124 -15.62 -3.69 4.59
C ARG A 124 -14.50 -2.73 5.01
N GLN A 125 -14.77 -1.83 5.94
CA GLN A 125 -13.78 -0.86 6.43
C GLN A 125 -12.62 -1.55 7.16
N ILE A 126 -12.92 -2.57 7.97
CA ILE A 126 -11.90 -3.37 8.66
C ILE A 126 -10.97 -4.06 7.66
N LEU A 127 -11.50 -4.65 6.58
CA LEU A 127 -10.70 -5.25 5.52
C LEU A 127 -9.77 -4.24 4.84
N TYR A 128 -10.29 -3.06 4.50
CA TYR A 128 -9.46 -1.99 3.92
C TYR A 128 -8.37 -1.54 4.89
N ILE A 129 -8.68 -1.34 6.17
CA ILE A 129 -7.70 -0.97 7.19
C ILE A 129 -6.59 -2.03 7.26
N GLY A 130 -6.95 -3.33 7.29
CA GLY A 130 -5.98 -4.43 7.29
C GLY A 130 -5.03 -4.39 6.09
N ILE A 131 -5.56 -4.14 4.88
CA ILE A 131 -4.77 -4.01 3.65
C ILE A 131 -3.85 -2.78 3.74
N TYR A 132 -4.37 -1.62 4.16
CA TYR A 132 -3.56 -0.40 4.27
C TYR A 132 -2.47 -0.51 5.32
N VAL A 133 -2.74 -1.10 6.49
CA VAL A 133 -1.73 -1.38 7.51
C VAL A 133 -0.63 -2.28 6.95
N THR A 134 -0.98 -3.31 6.19
CA THR A 134 0.00 -4.16 5.51
C THR A 134 0.87 -3.35 4.55
N LEU A 135 0.30 -2.41 3.78
CA LEU A 135 1.05 -1.54 2.87
C LEU A 135 1.91 -0.51 3.60
N VAL A 136 1.49 -0.01 4.77
CA VAL A 136 2.32 0.86 5.64
C VAL A 136 3.59 0.13 6.07
N ILE A 137 3.47 -1.13 6.48
CA ILE A 137 4.59 -1.96 6.91
C ILE A 137 5.49 -2.33 5.73
N ALA A 138 4.91 -2.87 4.66
CA ALA A 138 5.63 -3.38 3.50
C ALA A 138 6.22 -2.26 2.62
N GLY A 139 5.54 -1.13 2.48
CA GLY A 139 5.93 -0.03 1.59
C GLY A 139 5.60 -0.31 0.13
N SER A 140 6.31 0.40 -0.78
CA SER A 140 6.06 0.30 -2.23
C SER A 140 6.60 -0.97 -2.88
N GLY A 141 7.51 -1.72 -2.21
CA GLY A 141 8.24 -2.83 -2.81
C GLY A 141 9.17 -2.36 -3.94
N ARG A 142 9.85 -3.30 -4.59
CA ARG A 142 10.84 -3.01 -5.66
C ARG A 142 10.21 -2.49 -6.95
N PHE A 143 8.91 -2.72 -7.17
CA PHE A 143 8.16 -2.29 -8.36
C PHE A 143 7.49 -0.92 -8.18
N GLY A 144 7.72 -0.23 -7.04
CA GLY A 144 7.21 1.11 -6.83
C GLY A 144 7.99 2.17 -7.62
N LEU A 145 7.28 3.22 -8.05
CA LEU A 145 7.87 4.37 -8.72
C LEU A 145 8.94 5.04 -7.85
N GLU A 146 8.71 5.08 -6.54
CA GLU A 146 9.66 5.63 -5.55
C GLU A 146 11.01 4.91 -5.58
N GLU A 147 11.02 3.59 -5.62
CA GLU A 147 12.26 2.81 -5.69
C GLU A 147 12.98 3.02 -7.04
N HIS A 148 12.23 3.11 -8.13
CA HIS A 148 12.79 3.41 -9.45
C HIS A 148 13.48 4.79 -9.48
N LEU A 149 12.84 5.81 -8.92
CA LEU A 149 13.40 7.16 -8.82
C LEU A 149 14.64 7.20 -7.91
N ASN A 150 14.61 6.50 -6.80
CA ASN A 150 15.74 6.42 -5.87
C ASN A 150 16.95 5.73 -6.48
N ARG A 151 16.76 4.66 -7.27
CA ARG A 151 17.84 4.01 -8.01
C ARG A 151 18.47 4.95 -9.02
N LYS A 152 17.66 5.70 -9.78
CA LYS A 152 18.16 6.69 -10.74
C LYS A 152 18.98 7.78 -10.06
N ARG A 153 18.54 8.29 -8.90
CA ARG A 153 19.26 9.29 -8.11
C ARG A 153 20.61 8.77 -7.60
N ARG A 154 20.67 7.53 -7.10
CA ARG A 154 21.92 6.90 -6.63
C ARG A 154 22.93 6.72 -7.79
N GLY A 155 22.47 6.29 -8.97
CA GLY A 155 23.33 6.17 -10.16
C GLY A 155 23.90 7.53 -10.64
N LEU A 156 23.14 8.60 -10.55
CA LEU A 156 23.62 9.95 -10.90
C LEU A 156 24.61 10.51 -9.88
N HIS A 157 24.54 10.08 -8.62
CA HIS A 157 25.47 10.54 -7.58
C HIS A 157 26.85 9.85 -7.68
N SER A 158 26.90 8.61 -8.13
CA SER A 158 28.18 7.89 -8.36
C SER A 158 28.98 8.49 -9.54
N ILE A 159 28.28 8.98 -10.58
CA ILE A 159 28.94 9.61 -11.76
C ILE A 159 29.53 11.01 -11.44
N LYS A 160 29.01 11.70 -10.41
CA LYS A 160 29.51 13.03 -10.01
C LYS A 160 30.74 12.97 -9.10
N LEU A 161 31.14 11.82 -8.63
CA LEU A 161 32.28 11.63 -7.72
C LEU A 161 33.51 11.05 -8.43
N GLU A 162 33.43 10.77 -9.73
CA GLU A 162 34.54 10.47 -10.65
C GLU A 162 34.91 11.73 -11.44
#